data_94ac2f2a6e3fec1efa3423c39243c8c8
#
_entry.id   94ac2f2a6e3fec1efa3423c39243c8c8
#
_cell.length_a   1.000
_cell.length_b   1.000
_cell.length_c   1.000
_cell.angle_alpha   90.00
_cell.angle_beta   90.00
_cell.angle_gamma   90.00
#
_symmetry.space_group_name_H-M   'P 1'
#
loop_
_entity.id
_entity.type
_entity.pdbx_description
1 polymer ?
#
loop_
_entity_poly.entity_id
_entity_poly.type
_entity_poly.pdbx_seq_one_letter_code
_entity_poly.pdbx_strand_id
1 'polypeptide(L)'
;MEKFKGALMVGVLRLFAKLPWGAVQRVGAGIGWLMWKIPNSSRNVVRINLAKCFPEMDPVAREQLVGQALRDIGKSFVESACAWIWPPQRSLELVKEVHGLEVLEQALASGKGVVGITSHLGNWEVLNHFYCNQCKPI
;
A
#
# COMPACT_ATOMS: atom_id res chain seq x y z
N MET A 1 3.49 -27.83 10.22
CA MET A 1 4.43 -26.68 10.10
C MET A 1 3.77 -25.50 9.37
N GLU A 2 3.11 -25.71 8.24
CA GLU A 2 2.37 -24.67 7.48
C GLU A 2 1.28 -23.95 8.28
N LYS A 3 0.40 -24.70 8.98
CA LYS A 3 -0.68 -24.13 9.80
C LYS A 3 -0.16 -23.21 10.92
N PHE A 4 1.00 -23.52 11.51
CA PHE A 4 1.62 -22.71 12.55
C PHE A 4 2.18 -21.41 11.99
N LYS A 5 2.83 -21.45 10.83
CA LYS A 5 3.32 -20.25 10.12
C LYS A 5 2.18 -19.31 9.75
N GLY A 6 1.06 -19.87 9.24
CA GLY A 6 -0.13 -19.09 8.92
C GLY A 6 -0.74 -18.41 10.16
N ALA A 7 -0.88 -19.15 11.26
CA ALA A 7 -1.41 -18.59 12.51
C ALA A 7 -0.51 -17.49 13.08
N LEU A 8 0.81 -17.66 13.02
CA LEU A 8 1.77 -16.66 13.45
C LEU A 8 1.66 -15.39 12.58
N MET A 9 1.60 -15.54 11.26
CA MET A 9 1.43 -14.42 10.34
C MET A 9 0.15 -13.64 10.63
N VAL A 10 -0.99 -14.32 10.76
CA VAL A 10 -2.27 -13.68 11.11
C VAL A 10 -2.19 -12.99 12.48
N GLY A 11 -1.49 -13.57 13.45
CA GLY A 11 -1.23 -12.93 14.75
C GLY A 11 -0.47 -11.61 14.63
N VAL A 12 0.57 -11.57 13.80
CA VAL A 12 1.35 -10.34 13.52
C VAL A 12 0.50 -9.29 12.82
N LEU A 13 -0.31 -9.68 11.81
CA LEU A 13 -1.21 -8.76 11.11
C LEU A 13 -2.23 -8.15 12.08
N ARG A 14 -2.82 -8.98 12.97
CA ARG A 14 -3.75 -8.50 14.00
C ARG A 14 -3.10 -7.56 15.00
N LEU A 15 -1.82 -7.76 15.32
CA LEU A 15 -1.07 -6.87 16.19
C LEU A 15 -0.91 -5.49 15.53
N PHE A 16 -0.51 -5.42 14.27
CA PHE A 16 -0.42 -4.17 13.52
C PHE A 16 -1.78 -3.46 13.43
N ALA A 17 -2.84 -4.22 13.19
CA ALA A 17 -4.20 -3.66 13.08
C ALA A 17 -4.73 -3.02 14.38
N LYS A 18 -4.14 -3.31 15.54
CA LYS A 18 -4.46 -2.66 16.83
C LYS A 18 -3.75 -1.33 17.03
N LEU A 19 -2.72 -1.04 16.25
CA LEU A 19 -1.95 0.19 16.40
C LEU A 19 -2.76 1.41 15.91
N PRO A 20 -2.57 2.57 16.53
CA PRO A 20 -3.06 3.84 15.97
C PRO A 20 -2.32 4.15 14.67
N TRP A 21 -3.00 4.84 13.72
CA TRP A 21 -2.49 5.09 12.38
C TRP A 21 -1.06 5.66 12.36
N GLY A 22 -0.76 6.63 13.23
CA GLY A 22 0.58 7.21 13.32
C GLY A 22 1.66 6.21 13.75
N ALA A 23 1.32 5.17 14.53
CA ALA A 23 2.24 4.10 14.88
C ALA A 23 2.44 3.12 13.71
N VAL A 24 1.38 2.79 12.97
CA VAL A 24 1.45 2.01 11.73
C VAL A 24 2.46 2.63 10.76
N GLN A 25 2.34 3.95 10.52
CA GLN A 25 3.24 4.71 9.65
C GLN A 25 4.70 4.66 10.11
N ARG A 26 4.95 4.83 11.42
CA ARG A 26 6.31 4.81 11.99
C ARG A 26 6.93 3.42 11.92
N VAL A 27 6.17 2.37 12.24
CA VAL A 27 6.62 0.98 12.15
C VAL A 27 6.97 0.64 10.71
N GLY A 28 6.10 0.96 9.76
CA GLY A 28 6.35 0.75 8.33
C GLY A 28 7.58 1.48 7.84
N ALA A 29 7.72 2.76 8.19
CA ALA A 29 8.91 3.56 7.85
C ALA A 29 10.20 2.98 8.46
N GLY A 30 10.13 2.47 9.70
CA GLY A 30 11.25 1.80 10.38
C GLY A 30 11.68 0.52 9.68
N ILE A 31 10.72 -0.31 9.26
CA ILE A 31 10.97 -1.52 8.45
C ILE A 31 11.67 -1.13 7.14
N GLY A 32 11.14 -0.16 6.42
CA GLY A 32 11.71 0.31 5.15
C GLY A 32 13.10 0.93 5.33
N TRP A 33 13.33 1.66 6.44
CA TRP A 33 14.67 2.16 6.78
C TRP A 33 15.65 1.01 7.02
N LEU A 34 15.23 -0.04 7.72
CA LEU A 34 16.06 -1.23 7.95
C LEU A 34 16.38 -1.95 6.62
N MET A 35 15.38 -2.10 5.73
CA MET A 35 15.58 -2.63 4.39
C MET A 35 16.57 -1.81 3.57
N TRP A 36 16.63 -0.50 3.78
CA TRP A 36 17.64 0.35 3.14
C TRP A 36 19.04 0.13 3.70
N LYS A 37 19.18 -0.05 5.01
CA LYS A 37 20.49 -0.22 5.66
C LYS A 37 21.08 -1.61 5.46
N ILE A 38 20.25 -2.65 5.44
CA ILE A 38 20.71 -4.05 5.32
C ILE A 38 20.63 -4.48 3.85
N PRO A 39 21.69 -5.08 3.28
CA PRO A 39 21.65 -5.64 1.93
C PRO A 39 20.54 -6.69 1.79
N ASN A 40 19.65 -6.50 0.80
CA ASN A 40 18.57 -7.43 0.48
C ASN A 40 18.12 -7.28 -0.97
N SER A 41 17.34 -8.23 -1.46
CA SER A 41 16.85 -8.26 -2.84
C SER A 41 15.97 -7.07 -3.20
N SER A 42 15.05 -6.65 -2.32
CA SER A 42 14.15 -5.52 -2.56
C SER A 42 14.93 -4.22 -2.77
N ARG A 43 15.95 -3.95 -1.93
CA ARG A 43 16.84 -2.80 -2.10
C ARG A 43 17.54 -2.80 -3.46
N ASN A 44 18.03 -3.97 -3.89
CA ASN A 44 18.70 -4.09 -5.19
C ASN A 44 17.73 -3.84 -6.35
N VAL A 45 16.53 -4.38 -6.28
CA VAL A 45 15.47 -4.15 -7.28
C VAL A 45 15.12 -2.66 -7.39
N VAL A 46 14.91 -1.98 -6.25
CA VAL A 46 14.62 -0.53 -6.23
C VAL A 46 15.76 0.26 -6.84
N ARG A 47 17.03 -0.05 -6.51
CA ARG A 47 18.21 0.62 -7.10
C ARG A 47 18.27 0.45 -8.61
N ILE A 48 18.06 -0.77 -9.11
CA ILE A 48 18.09 -1.06 -10.55
C ILE A 48 16.97 -0.30 -11.27
N ASN A 49 15.76 -0.32 -10.71
CA ASN A 49 14.61 0.36 -11.31
C ASN A 49 14.84 1.88 -11.36
N LEU A 50 15.28 2.50 -10.26
CA LEU A 50 15.54 3.93 -10.22
C LEU A 50 16.71 4.33 -11.12
N ALA A 51 17.73 3.48 -11.25
CA ALA A 51 18.81 3.75 -12.20
C ALA A 51 18.35 3.72 -13.66
N LYS A 52 17.38 2.86 -13.98
CA LYS A 52 16.78 2.82 -15.33
C LYS A 52 15.79 3.96 -15.60
N CYS A 53 14.99 4.33 -14.60
CA CYS A 53 13.98 5.38 -14.74
C CYS A 53 14.60 6.78 -14.73
N PHE A 54 15.70 6.98 -14.00
CA PHE A 54 16.34 8.26 -13.79
C PHE A 54 17.86 8.16 -14.04
N PRO A 55 18.30 7.86 -15.28
CA PRO A 55 19.71 7.64 -15.60
C PRO A 55 20.56 8.89 -15.34
N GLU A 56 20.02 10.07 -15.58
CA GLU A 56 20.71 11.36 -15.43
C GLU A 56 20.73 11.90 -14.00
N MET A 57 20.02 11.21 -13.07
CA MET A 57 19.98 11.65 -11.67
C MET A 57 21.34 11.44 -10.99
N ASP A 58 21.77 12.43 -10.22
CA ASP A 58 22.97 12.32 -9.38
C ASP A 58 22.93 11.05 -8.52
N PRO A 59 24.03 10.27 -8.45
CA PRO A 59 24.07 9.03 -7.70
C PRO A 59 23.70 9.16 -6.22
N VAL A 60 24.06 10.27 -5.56
CA VAL A 60 23.74 10.53 -4.16
C VAL A 60 22.24 10.78 -3.99
N ALA A 61 21.67 11.63 -4.86
CA ALA A 61 20.24 11.91 -4.86
C ALA A 61 19.43 10.65 -5.17
N ARG A 62 19.89 9.82 -6.11
CA ARG A 62 19.24 8.54 -6.43
C ARG A 62 19.28 7.57 -5.27
N GLU A 63 20.37 7.46 -4.52
CA GLU A 63 20.44 6.60 -3.33
C GLU A 63 19.53 7.10 -2.19
N GLN A 64 19.37 8.41 -2.05
CA GLN A 64 18.39 8.99 -1.13
C GLN A 64 16.96 8.61 -1.52
N LEU A 65 16.65 8.65 -2.82
CA LEU A 65 15.35 8.24 -3.37
C LEU A 65 15.10 6.73 -3.15
N VAL A 66 16.14 5.87 -3.25
CA VAL A 66 16.06 4.46 -2.84
C VAL A 66 15.61 4.32 -1.38
N GLY A 67 16.21 5.12 -0.48
CA GLY A 67 15.85 5.12 0.94
C GLY A 67 14.40 5.58 1.19
N GLN A 68 13.93 6.56 0.44
CA GLN A 68 12.54 7.03 0.50
C GLN A 68 11.57 5.95 -0.01
N ALA A 69 11.81 5.41 -1.20
CA ALA A 69 10.99 4.36 -1.79
C ALA A 69 10.86 3.13 -0.89
N LEU A 70 11.96 2.70 -0.26
CA LEU A 70 11.92 1.57 0.67
C LEU A 70 11.11 1.87 1.94
N ARG A 71 11.17 3.10 2.46
CA ARG A 71 10.31 3.51 3.59
C ARG A 71 8.84 3.47 3.20
N ASP A 72 8.50 3.92 2.01
CA ASP A 72 7.12 3.91 1.53
C ASP A 72 6.64 2.48 1.23
N ILE A 73 7.48 1.62 0.70
CA ILE A 73 7.21 0.17 0.60
C ILE A 73 6.92 -0.43 1.98
N GLY A 74 7.75 -0.10 2.97
CA GLY A 74 7.55 -0.58 4.36
C GLY A 74 6.24 -0.10 4.97
N LYS A 75 5.87 1.18 4.75
CA LYS A 75 4.57 1.71 5.18
C LYS A 75 3.43 0.97 4.50
N SER A 76 3.43 0.87 3.16
CA SER A 76 2.40 0.20 2.38
C SER A 76 2.19 -1.24 2.84
N PHE A 77 3.27 -1.96 3.18
CA PHE A 77 3.17 -3.32 3.70
C PHE A 77 2.39 -3.40 5.02
N VAL A 78 2.69 -2.53 6.00
CA VAL A 78 1.98 -2.52 7.29
C VAL A 78 0.56 -2.00 7.14
N GLU A 79 0.33 -1.03 6.27
CA GLU A 79 -0.99 -0.49 5.94
C GLU A 79 -1.90 -1.54 5.32
N SER A 80 -1.39 -2.32 4.35
CA SER A 80 -2.15 -3.42 3.74
C SER A 80 -2.54 -4.47 4.77
N ALA A 81 -1.63 -4.78 5.70
CA ALA A 81 -1.92 -5.68 6.82
C ALA A 81 -3.09 -5.16 7.69
N CYS A 82 -3.13 -3.85 7.94
CA CYS A 82 -4.23 -3.21 8.64
C CYS A 82 -5.53 -3.28 7.82
N ALA A 83 -5.49 -2.94 6.54
CA ALA A 83 -6.65 -2.95 5.67
C ALA A 83 -7.30 -4.34 5.58
N TRP A 84 -6.51 -5.41 5.56
CA TRP A 84 -7.04 -6.79 5.55
C TRP A 84 -7.73 -7.22 6.85
N ILE A 85 -7.40 -6.60 7.98
CA ILE A 85 -7.93 -6.97 9.30
C ILE A 85 -9.04 -6.01 9.75
N TRP A 86 -8.97 -4.74 9.37
CA TRP A 86 -9.95 -3.75 9.77
C TRP A 86 -11.30 -3.98 9.09
N PRO A 87 -12.41 -3.63 9.77
CA PRO A 87 -13.68 -3.52 9.07
C PRO A 87 -13.57 -2.42 7.99
N PRO A 88 -14.21 -2.61 6.82
CA PRO A 88 -14.12 -1.67 5.68
C PRO A 88 -14.38 -0.22 6.06
N GLN A 89 -15.31 0.03 6.96
CA GLN A 89 -15.67 1.37 7.45
C GLN A 89 -14.46 2.12 8.01
N ARG A 90 -13.63 1.43 8.80
CA ARG A 90 -12.42 2.03 9.38
C ARG A 90 -11.38 2.39 8.30
N SER A 91 -11.28 1.60 7.26
CA SER A 91 -10.41 1.90 6.12
C SER A 91 -10.92 3.10 5.33
N LEU A 92 -12.25 3.24 5.19
CA LEU A 92 -12.87 4.36 4.48
C LEU A 92 -12.67 5.70 5.21
N GLU A 93 -12.52 5.71 6.53
CA GLU A 93 -12.18 6.93 7.31
C GLU A 93 -10.82 7.54 6.91
N LEU A 94 -9.94 6.75 6.29
CA LEU A 94 -8.65 7.22 5.76
C LEU A 94 -8.80 8.00 4.45
N VAL A 95 -9.89 7.78 3.72
CA VAL A 95 -10.17 8.50 2.46
C VAL A 95 -10.59 9.92 2.81
N LYS A 96 -9.79 10.90 2.46
CA LYS A 96 -10.04 12.32 2.78
C LYS A 96 -10.77 13.04 1.66
N GLU A 97 -10.47 12.68 0.44
CA GLU A 97 -10.98 13.35 -0.74
C GLU A 97 -11.08 12.36 -1.91
N VAL A 98 -12.09 12.49 -2.73
CA VAL A 98 -12.30 11.66 -3.93
C VAL A 98 -12.54 12.61 -5.10
N HIS A 99 -11.69 12.52 -6.12
CA HIS A 99 -11.84 13.26 -7.36
C HIS A 99 -12.36 12.34 -8.46
N GLY A 100 -13.28 12.84 -9.30
CA GLY A 100 -13.81 12.10 -10.44
C GLY A 100 -14.84 11.02 -10.09
N LEU A 101 -15.44 11.07 -8.90
CA LEU A 101 -16.48 10.11 -8.49
C LEU A 101 -17.65 10.11 -9.47
N GLU A 102 -18.01 11.28 -10.02
CA GLU A 102 -19.06 11.46 -11.00
C GLU A 102 -18.85 10.64 -12.28
N VAL A 103 -17.59 10.39 -12.67
CA VAL A 103 -17.26 9.55 -13.83
C VAL A 103 -17.61 8.09 -13.54
N LEU A 104 -17.32 7.60 -12.34
CA LEU A 104 -17.68 6.26 -11.91
C LEU A 104 -19.20 6.10 -11.82
N GLU A 105 -19.90 7.08 -11.21
CA GLU A 105 -21.35 7.06 -11.08
C GLU A 105 -22.06 7.04 -12.43
N GLN A 106 -21.63 7.86 -13.39
CA GLN A 106 -22.15 7.86 -14.75
C GLN A 106 -21.91 6.53 -15.47
N ALA A 107 -20.71 5.95 -15.30
CA ALA A 107 -20.39 4.67 -15.90
C ALA A 107 -21.26 3.55 -15.32
N LEU A 108 -21.47 3.51 -14.01
CA LEU A 108 -22.36 2.55 -13.33
C LEU A 108 -23.83 2.72 -13.78
N ALA A 109 -24.31 3.97 -13.89
CA ALA A 109 -25.66 4.27 -14.34
C ALA A 109 -25.93 3.82 -15.78
N SER A 110 -24.89 3.65 -16.60
CA SER A 110 -25.03 3.15 -17.98
C SER A 110 -25.51 1.70 -18.07
N GLY A 111 -25.43 0.92 -16.98
CA GLY A 111 -25.83 -0.49 -16.93
C GLY A 111 -24.92 -1.45 -17.71
N LYS A 112 -23.81 -0.97 -18.28
CA LYS A 112 -22.88 -1.78 -19.08
C LYS A 112 -21.77 -2.46 -18.26
N GLY A 113 -21.75 -2.21 -16.95
CA GLY A 113 -20.65 -2.61 -16.06
C GLY A 113 -19.44 -1.68 -16.17
N VAL A 114 -18.52 -1.79 -15.23
CA VAL A 114 -17.31 -0.96 -15.17
C VAL A 114 -16.09 -1.85 -14.92
N VAL A 115 -15.04 -1.65 -15.70
CA VAL A 115 -13.72 -2.24 -15.45
C VAL A 115 -12.80 -1.13 -14.93
N GLY A 116 -12.44 -1.20 -13.65
CA GLY A 116 -11.48 -0.29 -13.03
C GLY A 116 -10.05 -0.76 -13.24
N ILE A 117 -9.19 0.11 -13.75
CA ILE A 117 -7.75 -0.13 -13.85
C ILE A 117 -7.06 0.80 -12.85
N THR A 118 -6.27 0.22 -11.93
CA THR A 118 -5.52 0.98 -10.94
C THR A 118 -4.04 0.62 -10.96
N SER A 119 -3.20 1.59 -10.61
CA SER A 119 -1.78 1.35 -10.37
C SER A 119 -1.57 0.86 -8.94
N HIS A 120 -0.47 0.12 -8.70
CA HIS A 120 -0.01 -0.23 -7.35
C HIS A 120 0.70 0.96 -6.68
N LEU A 121 0.05 2.13 -6.69
CA LEU A 121 0.54 3.35 -6.07
C LEU A 121 -0.26 3.65 -4.81
N GLY A 122 0.43 3.87 -3.70
CA GLY A 122 -0.21 4.08 -2.40
C GLY A 122 -0.89 2.82 -1.84
N ASN A 123 -1.95 3.01 -1.06
CA ASN A 123 -2.70 1.92 -0.43
C ASN A 123 -3.92 1.52 -1.28
N TRP A 124 -3.70 0.68 -2.29
CA TRP A 124 -4.75 0.17 -3.17
C TRP A 124 -5.76 -0.77 -2.46
N GLU A 125 -5.43 -1.32 -1.28
CA GLU A 125 -6.38 -2.10 -0.46
C GLU A 125 -7.50 -1.22 0.09
N VAL A 126 -7.18 0.00 0.51
CA VAL A 126 -8.20 0.98 0.91
C VAL A 126 -9.06 1.38 -0.28
N LEU A 127 -8.46 1.51 -1.46
CA LEU A 127 -9.19 1.77 -2.69
C LEU A 127 -10.18 0.64 -3.02
N ASN A 128 -9.79 -0.63 -2.82
CA ASN A 128 -10.72 -1.77 -2.96
C ASN A 128 -11.92 -1.65 -2.01
N HIS A 129 -11.70 -1.28 -0.75
CA HIS A 129 -12.80 -1.06 0.20
C HIS A 129 -13.72 0.09 -0.27
N PHE A 130 -13.14 1.15 -0.84
CA PHE A 130 -13.91 2.25 -1.41
C PHE A 130 -14.78 1.77 -2.57
N TYR A 131 -14.23 1.08 -3.54
CA TYR A 131 -14.99 0.56 -4.68
C TYR A 131 -16.08 -0.43 -4.25
N CYS A 132 -15.79 -1.36 -3.36
CA CYS A 132 -16.79 -2.29 -2.84
C CYS A 132 -17.93 -1.59 -2.07
N ASN A 133 -17.65 -0.42 -1.48
CA ASN A 133 -18.67 0.37 -0.81
C ASN A 133 -19.55 1.17 -1.80
N GLN A 134 -18.98 1.64 -2.91
CA GLN A 134 -19.69 2.40 -3.94
C GLN A 134 -20.41 1.50 -4.95
N CYS A 135 -19.82 0.36 -5.27
CA CYS A 135 -20.33 -0.58 -6.25
C CYS A 135 -20.87 -1.82 -5.51
N LYS A 136 -22.12 -2.18 -5.74
CA LYS A 136 -22.58 -3.52 -5.33
C LYS A 136 -21.84 -4.53 -6.21
N PRO A 137 -21.03 -5.44 -5.65
CA PRO A 137 -20.42 -6.50 -6.46
C PRO A 137 -21.55 -7.33 -7.08
N ILE A 138 -21.38 -7.67 -8.35
CA ILE A 138 -22.26 -8.59 -9.10
C ILE A 138 -22.02 -10.02 -8.55
#